data_1b7a22e0443ccfd3c3bccb7d746ab7f7
#
_entry.id   1b7a22e0443ccfd3c3bccb7d746ab7f7
#
_cell.length_a   1.000
_cell.length_b   1.000
_cell.length_c   1.000
_cell.angle_alpha   90.00
_cell.angle_beta   90.00
_cell.angle_gamma   90.00
#
_symmetry.space_group_name_H-M   'P 1'
#
loop_
_entity.id
_entity.type
_entity.pdbx_description
1 polymer ?
#
loop_
_entity_poly.entity_id
_entity_poly.type
_entity_poly.pdbx_seq_one_letter_code
_entity_poly.pdbx_strand_id
1 'polypeptide(L)'
;MKKHFWWMSVALWLPLQAAAQDGRFHSPVDIPFLMSGSFGEPRPNHFHCGIDVKTQGVVGKRVLSVCDGYVSRLTVGYDGFGNAVYVTHPNGLVSVYCHLNEFVPALKEVVRRCQYKEETERVDVKLPPAVFPVKAGDLIAYSGNTGASLAPHLHLELHRVSDGALVDPLPYFQHLLTDDMSPVVHGVKLYACPGRGWIDTGRSSKTFTVTADASARVVRAWGRVGAAVWADDLMNHTQNKFGIRRITLKVDGRQVFQSLMDEFMPDENPLVNSWGDYPHYRKTKHWYLKSFVDPGNTLCFLSADENRGWVDVDEERDYLFEYALEDLKGNVRVCRFTVRGERDDARLAEAEEREQLRKASGAWLEHGRPQVVQRPGMELRIPAGALTKDEVLRVGVEAKEDGISNLYVLHDEFLPLVKRATLMLAPRTPVSRP
;
A
#
# COMPACT_ATOMS: atom_id res chain seq x y z
N MET A 1 0.77 -25.51 -74.19
CA MET A 1 1.54 -25.73 -72.94
C MET A 1 1.91 -24.36 -72.37
N LYS A 2 1.14 -23.82 -71.42
CA LYS A 2 1.42 -22.53 -70.75
C LYS A 2 2.00 -22.87 -69.37
N LYS A 3 3.29 -22.52 -69.11
CA LYS A 3 3.96 -22.66 -67.84
C LYS A 3 3.61 -21.43 -66.96
N HIS A 4 2.88 -21.63 -65.84
CA HIS A 4 2.69 -20.62 -64.81
C HIS A 4 3.90 -20.65 -63.85
N PHE A 5 4.65 -19.54 -63.78
CA PHE A 5 5.67 -19.27 -62.78
C PHE A 5 4.98 -18.65 -61.56
N TRP A 6 5.02 -19.35 -60.43
CA TRP A 6 4.62 -18.82 -59.13
C TRP A 6 5.84 -18.16 -58.46
N TRP A 7 5.73 -16.86 -58.19
CA TRP A 7 6.68 -16.19 -57.34
C TRP A 7 6.24 -16.35 -55.90
N MET A 8 6.98 -17.17 -55.13
CA MET A 8 6.87 -17.19 -53.66
C MET A 8 7.63 -16.00 -53.10
N SER A 9 6.94 -14.98 -52.64
CA SER A 9 7.51 -13.91 -51.82
C SER A 9 7.81 -14.45 -50.43
N VAL A 10 9.06 -14.78 -50.13
CA VAL A 10 9.52 -15.08 -48.80
C VAL A 10 9.68 -13.75 -48.08
N ALA A 11 8.69 -13.38 -47.24
CA ALA A 11 8.83 -12.29 -46.28
C ALA A 11 9.83 -12.76 -45.19
N LEU A 12 11.07 -12.28 -45.29
CA LEU A 12 12.02 -12.39 -44.17
C LEU A 12 11.48 -11.61 -42.96
N TRP A 13 10.91 -12.33 -42.02
CA TRP A 13 10.72 -11.82 -40.67
C TRP A 13 12.12 -11.82 -40.01
N LEU A 14 12.78 -10.66 -40.05
CA LEU A 14 13.89 -10.38 -39.15
C LEU A 14 13.32 -10.28 -37.75
N PRO A 15 13.71 -11.13 -36.79
CA PRO A 15 13.36 -10.86 -35.38
C PRO A 15 14.05 -9.55 -35.02
N LEU A 16 13.29 -8.53 -34.67
CA LEU A 16 13.80 -7.40 -33.92
C LEU A 16 14.35 -8.01 -32.62
N GLN A 17 15.66 -8.26 -32.58
CA GLN A 17 16.34 -8.46 -31.31
C GLN A 17 16.22 -7.15 -30.55
N ALA A 18 15.19 -7.07 -29.68
CA ALA A 18 15.18 -6.10 -28.61
C ALA A 18 16.49 -6.38 -27.84
N ALA A 19 17.47 -5.50 -27.98
CA ALA A 19 18.60 -5.47 -27.09
C ALA A 19 18.00 -5.48 -25.68
N ALA A 20 18.33 -6.51 -24.91
CA ALA A 20 18.02 -6.54 -23.49
C ALA A 20 18.70 -5.28 -22.92
N GLN A 21 17.92 -4.22 -22.75
CA GLN A 21 18.37 -3.09 -21.99
C GLN A 21 18.68 -3.63 -20.59
N ASP A 22 19.80 -3.25 -20.05
CA ASP A 22 20.44 -3.66 -18.78
C ASP A 22 19.56 -3.43 -17.53
N GLY A 23 18.24 -3.61 -17.62
CA GLY A 23 17.28 -3.36 -16.55
C GLY A 23 17.25 -1.91 -16.04
N ARG A 24 17.98 -0.99 -16.69
CA ARG A 24 18.11 0.42 -16.30
C ARG A 24 17.19 1.29 -17.12
N PHE A 25 16.46 2.18 -16.43
CA PHE A 25 15.62 3.17 -17.07
C PHE A 25 16.31 4.52 -17.18
N HIS A 26 16.00 5.28 -18.21
CA HIS A 26 16.38 6.70 -18.34
C HIS A 26 15.70 7.53 -17.23
N SER A 27 16.34 8.60 -16.74
CA SER A 27 15.69 9.53 -15.82
C SER A 27 14.38 10.06 -16.41
N PRO A 28 13.28 10.06 -15.64
CA PRO A 28 12.01 10.62 -16.10
C PRO A 28 12.02 12.16 -16.18
N VAL A 29 13.08 12.82 -15.73
CA VAL A 29 13.26 14.26 -15.72
C VAL A 29 14.69 14.64 -16.14
N ASP A 30 14.88 15.83 -16.72
CA ASP A 30 16.19 16.37 -17.13
C ASP A 30 16.87 17.25 -16.06
N ILE A 31 16.46 17.08 -14.81
CA ILE A 31 17.03 17.70 -13.62
C ILE A 31 17.57 16.60 -12.69
N PRO A 32 18.33 16.92 -11.62
CA PRO A 32 18.77 15.92 -10.67
C PRO A 32 17.63 15.05 -10.16
N PHE A 33 17.80 13.73 -10.25
CA PHE A 33 16.82 12.75 -9.82
C PHE A 33 16.80 12.66 -8.29
N LEU A 34 15.88 13.40 -7.68
CA LEU A 34 15.65 13.42 -6.23
C LEU A 34 14.21 13.04 -5.92
N MET A 35 14.02 12.31 -4.85
CA MET A 35 12.72 11.77 -4.48
C MET A 35 12.05 12.51 -3.33
N SER A 36 10.73 12.45 -3.26
CA SER A 36 9.91 12.90 -2.15
C SER A 36 8.96 11.83 -1.61
N GLY A 37 8.81 10.70 -2.30
CA GLY A 37 8.02 9.55 -1.86
C GLY A 37 8.49 8.28 -2.56
N SER A 38 8.50 7.14 -1.84
CA SER A 38 8.86 5.82 -2.36
C SER A 38 7.64 4.93 -2.57
N PHE A 39 7.81 3.87 -3.36
CA PHE A 39 6.81 2.85 -3.57
C PHE A 39 6.44 2.15 -2.26
N GLY A 40 5.15 1.83 -2.09
CA GLY A 40 4.66 1.07 -0.96
C GLY A 40 4.60 1.82 0.38
N GLU A 41 4.88 3.14 0.42
CA GLU A 41 4.67 3.92 1.65
C GLU A 41 3.23 3.78 2.15
N PRO A 42 3.02 3.43 3.43
CA PRO A 42 1.68 3.39 4.00
C PRO A 42 1.05 4.79 4.05
N ARG A 43 -0.07 4.95 3.37
CA ARG A 43 -0.93 6.13 3.43
C ARG A 43 -2.30 5.73 3.96
N PRO A 44 -3.14 6.63 4.47
CA PRO A 44 -4.49 6.26 4.91
C PRO A 44 -5.29 5.59 3.79
N ASN A 45 -5.68 4.33 4.00
CA ASN A 45 -6.49 3.51 3.10
C ASN A 45 -5.82 3.05 1.79
N HIS A 46 -4.55 3.37 1.55
CA HIS A 46 -3.83 2.92 0.35
C HIS A 46 -2.31 2.93 0.57
N PHE A 47 -1.59 2.18 -0.25
CA PHE A 47 -0.15 2.33 -0.43
C PHE A 47 0.15 3.43 -1.44
N HIS A 48 1.32 4.01 -1.36
CA HIS A 48 1.84 4.81 -2.46
C HIS A 48 2.20 3.90 -3.63
N CYS A 49 1.50 4.07 -4.76
CA CYS A 49 1.55 3.13 -5.89
C CYS A 49 2.76 3.32 -6.82
N GLY A 50 3.59 4.31 -6.57
CA GLY A 50 4.73 4.66 -7.41
C GLY A 50 5.83 5.37 -6.63
N ILE A 51 6.57 6.21 -7.32
CA ILE A 51 7.57 7.09 -6.74
C ILE A 51 7.24 8.55 -7.04
N ASP A 52 7.52 9.44 -6.10
CA ASP A 52 7.37 10.88 -6.29
C ASP A 52 8.74 11.51 -6.56
N VAL A 53 8.94 12.03 -7.77
CA VAL A 53 10.18 12.69 -8.21
C VAL A 53 10.03 14.20 -8.06
N LYS A 54 10.98 14.83 -7.36
CA LYS A 54 10.99 16.28 -7.12
C LYS A 54 11.16 17.06 -8.42
N THR A 55 10.35 18.10 -8.60
CA THR A 55 10.42 19.04 -9.73
C THR A 55 10.86 20.43 -9.30
N GLN A 56 11.68 20.50 -8.23
CA GLN A 56 12.20 21.75 -7.64
C GLN A 56 11.07 22.67 -7.12
N GLY A 57 9.90 22.12 -6.77
CA GLY A 57 8.74 22.87 -6.27
C GLY A 57 8.01 23.70 -7.32
N VAL A 58 8.27 23.47 -8.61
CA VAL A 58 7.64 24.21 -9.72
C VAL A 58 7.04 23.25 -10.74
N VAL A 59 6.07 23.75 -11.49
CA VAL A 59 5.49 23.07 -12.67
C VAL A 59 6.34 23.32 -13.91
N GLY A 60 6.09 22.55 -14.99
CA GLY A 60 6.69 22.80 -16.31
C GLY A 60 8.07 22.20 -16.53
N LYS A 61 8.59 21.35 -15.62
CA LYS A 61 9.81 20.58 -15.89
C LYS A 61 9.55 19.53 -16.95
N ARG A 62 10.53 19.29 -17.80
CA ARG A 62 10.40 18.29 -18.88
C ARG A 62 10.26 16.89 -18.31
N VAL A 63 9.25 16.16 -18.76
CA VAL A 63 8.99 14.76 -18.41
C VAL A 63 9.36 13.90 -19.61
N LEU A 64 10.26 12.95 -19.36
CA LEU A 64 10.90 12.12 -20.39
C LEU A 64 10.44 10.66 -20.27
N SER A 65 10.32 9.97 -21.41
CA SER A 65 10.07 8.53 -21.41
C SER A 65 11.23 7.79 -20.79
N VAL A 66 10.94 6.91 -19.81
CA VAL A 66 11.97 6.16 -19.08
C VAL A 66 12.60 5.04 -19.91
N CYS A 67 11.90 4.57 -20.95
CA CYS A 67 12.33 3.46 -21.79
C CYS A 67 11.72 3.61 -23.20
N ASP A 68 12.25 2.88 -24.17
CA ASP A 68 11.65 2.72 -25.50
C ASP A 68 10.23 2.15 -25.38
N GLY A 69 9.32 2.57 -26.27
CA GLY A 69 7.96 2.08 -26.26
C GLY A 69 7.01 2.91 -27.12
N TYR A 70 5.76 3.01 -26.71
CA TYR A 70 4.77 3.88 -27.33
C TYR A 70 3.78 4.41 -26.30
N VAL A 71 3.29 5.63 -26.51
CA VAL A 71 2.21 6.18 -25.69
C VAL A 71 0.93 5.37 -25.98
N SER A 72 0.48 4.62 -24.97
CA SER A 72 -0.66 3.69 -25.10
C SER A 72 -1.97 4.23 -24.56
N ARG A 73 -1.93 5.26 -23.68
CA ARG A 73 -3.13 5.87 -23.10
C ARG A 73 -2.83 7.29 -22.63
N LEU A 74 -3.82 8.16 -22.73
CA LEU A 74 -3.83 9.51 -22.13
C LEU A 74 -5.06 9.67 -21.26
N THR A 75 -4.90 10.27 -20.08
CA THR A 75 -6.03 10.62 -19.22
C THR A 75 -5.96 12.09 -18.82
N VAL A 76 -7.12 12.71 -18.68
CA VAL A 76 -7.32 14.05 -18.13
C VAL A 76 -8.44 13.98 -17.10
N GLY A 77 -8.18 14.45 -15.88
CA GLY A 77 -9.15 14.43 -14.79
C GLY A 77 -8.82 15.46 -13.71
N TYR A 78 -9.78 15.67 -12.79
CA TYR A 78 -9.64 16.62 -11.68
C TYR A 78 -9.18 15.95 -10.38
N ASP A 79 -9.25 14.63 -10.32
CA ASP A 79 -8.96 13.78 -9.16
C ASP A 79 -7.90 12.72 -9.52
N GLY A 80 -7.43 11.96 -8.54
CA GLY A 80 -6.46 10.88 -8.72
C GLY A 80 -5.21 11.36 -9.44
N PHE A 81 -4.89 10.77 -10.59
CA PHE A 81 -3.70 11.06 -11.40
C PHE A 81 -3.71 12.45 -12.07
N GLY A 82 -4.86 13.13 -12.14
CA GLY A 82 -4.98 14.35 -12.92
C GLY A 82 -4.75 14.08 -14.42
N ASN A 83 -3.84 14.85 -15.02
CA ASN A 83 -3.37 14.57 -16.37
C ASN A 83 -2.28 13.51 -16.33
N ALA A 84 -2.42 12.43 -17.12
CA ALA A 84 -1.42 11.37 -17.14
C ALA A 84 -1.15 10.82 -18.56
N VAL A 85 0.11 10.38 -18.74
CA VAL A 85 0.60 9.67 -19.94
C VAL A 85 0.99 8.25 -19.52
N TYR A 86 0.56 7.27 -20.30
CA TYR A 86 0.92 5.87 -20.15
C TYR A 86 1.79 5.46 -21.33
N VAL A 87 2.96 4.90 -21.06
CA VAL A 87 3.88 4.38 -22.09
C VAL A 87 4.04 2.88 -21.89
N THR A 88 3.65 2.11 -22.90
CA THR A 88 3.86 0.65 -22.89
C THR A 88 5.21 0.32 -23.50
N HIS A 89 5.99 -0.49 -22.78
CA HIS A 89 7.37 -0.85 -23.10
C HIS A 89 7.51 -2.30 -23.58
N PRO A 90 8.52 -2.61 -24.40
CA PRO A 90 8.77 -3.99 -24.88
C PRO A 90 9.10 -5.00 -23.76
N ASN A 91 9.57 -4.53 -22.60
CA ASN A 91 9.90 -5.35 -21.43
C ASN A 91 8.68 -5.81 -20.61
N GLY A 92 7.46 -5.57 -21.10
CA GLY A 92 6.22 -5.98 -20.42
C GLY A 92 5.75 -5.07 -19.30
N LEU A 93 6.30 -3.86 -19.21
CA LEU A 93 5.87 -2.83 -18.25
C LEU A 93 5.16 -1.67 -18.95
N VAL A 94 4.31 -0.99 -18.20
CA VAL A 94 3.73 0.32 -18.55
C VAL A 94 4.21 1.32 -17.52
N SER A 95 4.86 2.39 -17.96
CA SER A 95 5.15 3.53 -17.09
C SER A 95 4.01 4.55 -17.17
N VAL A 96 3.59 5.06 -16.00
CA VAL A 96 2.48 6.01 -15.86
C VAL A 96 3.01 7.28 -15.23
N TYR A 97 2.94 8.38 -15.96
CA TYR A 97 3.42 9.71 -15.56
C TYR A 97 2.23 10.57 -15.20
N CYS A 98 2.13 10.99 -13.93
CA CYS A 98 0.94 11.62 -13.37
C CYS A 98 1.17 13.07 -12.96
N HIS A 99 0.08 13.74 -12.60
CA HIS A 99 0.02 15.13 -12.13
C HIS A 99 0.56 16.14 -13.13
N LEU A 100 0.53 15.80 -14.42
CA LEU A 100 1.13 16.59 -15.49
C LEU A 100 0.41 17.94 -15.69
N ASN A 101 1.18 18.98 -16.00
CA ASN A 101 0.66 20.29 -16.35
C ASN A 101 0.21 20.35 -17.82
N GLU A 102 1.06 19.82 -18.71
CA GLU A 102 0.84 19.91 -20.15
C GLU A 102 1.46 18.71 -20.88
N PHE A 103 0.79 18.26 -21.95
CA PHE A 103 1.32 17.27 -22.88
C PHE A 103 2.13 17.94 -23.99
N VAL A 104 3.03 17.21 -24.65
CA VAL A 104 3.66 17.70 -25.90
C VAL A 104 2.59 18.00 -26.96
N PRO A 105 2.85 18.93 -27.92
CA PRO A 105 1.82 19.42 -28.84
C PRO A 105 1.01 18.34 -29.56
N ALA A 106 1.66 17.28 -29.98
CA ALA A 106 1.00 16.19 -30.69
C ALA A 106 0.04 15.38 -29.80
N LEU A 107 0.39 15.10 -28.54
CA LEU A 107 -0.48 14.44 -27.57
C LEU A 107 -1.61 15.38 -27.10
N LYS A 108 -1.31 16.68 -26.95
CA LYS A 108 -2.29 17.73 -26.62
C LYS A 108 -3.39 17.81 -27.68
N GLU A 109 -3.06 17.68 -28.96
CA GLU A 109 -4.03 17.69 -30.05
C GLU A 109 -4.96 16.46 -29.98
N VAL A 110 -4.45 15.28 -29.61
CA VAL A 110 -5.29 14.08 -29.38
C VAL A 110 -6.30 14.35 -28.28
N VAL A 111 -5.83 14.85 -27.13
CA VAL A 111 -6.68 15.18 -25.98
C VAL A 111 -7.76 16.19 -26.40
N ARG A 112 -7.38 17.29 -27.06
CA ARG A 112 -8.30 18.33 -27.53
C ARG A 112 -9.38 17.74 -28.42
N ARG A 113 -9.04 16.91 -29.42
CA ARG A 113 -10.01 16.25 -30.28
C ARG A 113 -11.00 15.39 -29.54
N CYS A 114 -10.52 14.62 -28.53
CA CYS A 114 -11.40 13.81 -27.68
C CYS A 114 -12.36 14.70 -26.89
N GLN A 115 -11.86 15.76 -26.25
CA GLN A 115 -12.69 16.71 -25.49
C GLN A 115 -13.81 17.33 -26.33
N TYR A 116 -13.48 17.81 -27.53
CA TYR A 116 -14.49 18.40 -28.43
C TYR A 116 -15.49 17.37 -28.96
N LYS A 117 -15.01 16.13 -29.24
CA LYS A 117 -15.88 15.07 -29.74
C LYS A 117 -16.88 14.58 -28.71
N GLU A 118 -16.42 14.41 -27.45
CA GLU A 118 -17.22 13.87 -26.36
C GLU A 118 -17.90 14.97 -25.51
N GLU A 119 -17.70 16.26 -25.88
CA GLU A 119 -18.22 17.44 -25.18
C GLU A 119 -17.93 17.41 -23.67
N THR A 120 -16.72 16.96 -23.28
CA THR A 120 -16.28 16.81 -21.90
C THR A 120 -14.83 17.24 -21.71
N GLU A 121 -14.50 17.79 -20.55
CA GLU A 121 -13.11 18.09 -20.20
C GLU A 121 -12.33 16.83 -19.78
N ARG A 122 -13.02 15.78 -19.31
CA ARG A 122 -12.39 14.50 -18.94
C ARG A 122 -12.04 13.70 -20.19
N VAL A 123 -10.87 13.10 -20.21
CA VAL A 123 -10.39 12.23 -21.29
C VAL A 123 -9.86 10.92 -20.73
N ASP A 124 -10.20 9.84 -21.40
CA ASP A 124 -9.58 8.53 -21.22
C ASP A 124 -9.48 7.86 -22.60
N VAL A 125 -8.37 8.07 -23.29
CA VAL A 125 -8.18 7.60 -24.66
C VAL A 125 -7.01 6.65 -24.76
N LYS A 126 -7.25 5.47 -25.35
CA LYS A 126 -6.23 4.48 -25.69
C LYS A 126 -5.70 4.72 -27.10
N LEU A 127 -4.39 4.59 -27.27
CA LEU A 127 -3.71 4.79 -28.55
C LEU A 127 -3.07 3.45 -29.01
N PRO A 128 -3.18 3.12 -30.30
CA PRO A 128 -2.54 1.92 -30.83
C PRO A 128 -1.01 2.10 -30.96
N PRO A 129 -0.22 1.00 -30.94
CA PRO A 129 1.24 1.03 -30.91
C PRO A 129 1.93 1.87 -31.99
N ALA A 130 1.35 1.93 -33.19
CA ALA A 130 1.97 2.60 -34.33
C ALA A 130 1.82 4.14 -34.31
N VAL A 131 1.00 4.73 -33.42
CA VAL A 131 0.63 6.15 -33.49
C VAL A 131 1.64 7.06 -32.81
N PHE A 132 2.17 6.64 -31.66
CA PHE A 132 3.10 7.45 -30.88
C PHE A 132 4.26 6.62 -30.31
N PRO A 133 5.21 6.18 -31.20
CA PRO A 133 6.44 5.56 -30.72
C PRO A 133 7.30 6.59 -29.98
N VAL A 134 7.97 6.15 -28.93
CA VAL A 134 8.91 6.96 -28.14
C VAL A 134 10.18 6.17 -27.84
N LYS A 135 11.28 6.90 -27.69
CA LYS A 135 12.56 6.38 -27.22
C LYS A 135 12.80 6.81 -25.77
N ALA A 136 13.64 6.07 -25.07
CA ALA A 136 14.16 6.50 -23.78
C ALA A 136 14.76 7.92 -23.89
N GLY A 137 14.32 8.83 -23.00
CA GLY A 137 14.73 10.24 -23.01
C GLY A 137 13.91 11.16 -23.91
N ASP A 138 12.97 10.64 -24.70
CA ASP A 138 12.06 11.50 -25.47
C ASP A 138 11.14 12.32 -24.56
N LEU A 139 10.95 13.59 -24.89
CA LEU A 139 10.02 14.47 -24.21
C LEU A 139 8.57 14.05 -24.50
N ILE A 140 7.80 13.76 -23.45
CA ILE A 140 6.39 13.34 -23.57
C ILE A 140 5.40 14.31 -22.92
N ALA A 141 5.84 15.06 -21.91
CA ALA A 141 4.97 15.99 -21.18
C ALA A 141 5.80 16.98 -20.34
N TYR A 142 5.09 17.83 -19.59
CA TYR A 142 5.65 18.74 -18.59
C TYR A 142 5.03 18.48 -17.23
N SER A 143 5.85 18.47 -16.16
CA SER A 143 5.43 18.23 -14.80
C SER A 143 4.45 19.29 -14.29
N GLY A 144 3.59 18.89 -13.37
CA GLY A 144 2.53 19.75 -12.87
C GLY A 144 2.15 19.50 -11.42
N ASN A 145 0.86 19.78 -11.14
CA ASN A 145 0.22 19.62 -9.84
C ASN A 145 -1.28 19.33 -10.02
N THR A 146 -1.67 18.62 -11.11
CA THR A 146 -3.08 18.30 -11.41
C THR A 146 -3.52 17.07 -10.63
N GLY A 147 -4.85 16.91 -10.44
CA GLY A 147 -5.41 15.78 -9.69
C GLY A 147 -5.17 15.85 -8.18
N ALA A 148 -5.00 14.70 -7.54
CA ALA A 148 -4.81 14.58 -6.08
C ALA A 148 -3.36 14.83 -5.66
N SER A 149 -2.87 16.04 -5.86
CA SER A 149 -1.50 16.46 -5.53
C SER A 149 -1.48 17.70 -4.65
N LEU A 150 -0.61 17.70 -3.62
CA LEU A 150 -0.47 18.80 -2.67
C LEU A 150 0.58 19.84 -3.09
N ALA A 151 1.56 19.45 -3.90
CA ALA A 151 2.66 20.30 -4.36
C ALA A 151 3.23 19.76 -5.68
N PRO A 152 3.88 20.64 -6.51
CA PRO A 152 4.45 20.22 -7.79
C PRO A 152 5.47 19.09 -7.65
N HIS A 153 5.21 17.96 -8.31
CA HIS A 153 6.09 16.80 -8.42
C HIS A 153 5.71 15.96 -9.65
N LEU A 154 6.51 14.99 -9.99
CA LEU A 154 6.15 13.93 -10.94
C LEU A 154 5.90 12.64 -10.15
N HIS A 155 4.67 12.14 -10.17
CA HIS A 155 4.36 10.79 -9.70
C HIS A 155 4.54 9.81 -10.86
N LEU A 156 5.34 8.76 -10.64
CA LEU A 156 5.67 7.73 -11.63
C LEU A 156 5.35 6.34 -11.09
N GLU A 157 4.47 5.63 -11.80
CA GLU A 157 4.16 4.23 -11.51
C GLU A 157 4.69 3.29 -12.60
N LEU A 158 4.94 2.04 -12.23
CA LEU A 158 5.15 0.92 -13.15
C LEU A 158 4.08 -0.13 -12.96
N HIS A 159 3.41 -0.50 -14.06
CA HIS A 159 2.39 -1.55 -14.06
C HIS A 159 2.86 -2.71 -14.94
N ARG A 160 2.73 -3.94 -14.47
CA ARG A 160 3.02 -5.13 -15.28
C ARG A 160 1.87 -5.40 -16.26
N VAL A 161 2.20 -5.56 -17.52
CA VAL A 161 1.19 -5.76 -18.60
C VAL A 161 0.40 -7.06 -18.42
N SER A 162 1.04 -8.13 -17.92
CA SER A 162 0.44 -9.48 -17.86
C SER A 162 -0.71 -9.61 -16.85
N ASP A 163 -0.63 -8.90 -15.73
CA ASP A 163 -1.56 -9.04 -14.60
C ASP A 163 -2.00 -7.71 -13.97
N GLY A 164 -1.38 -6.60 -14.35
CA GLY A 164 -1.67 -5.28 -13.82
C GLY A 164 -1.06 -4.98 -12.44
N ALA A 165 -0.16 -5.84 -11.95
CA ALA A 165 0.54 -5.60 -10.70
C ALA A 165 1.30 -4.27 -10.74
N LEU A 166 1.25 -3.54 -9.64
CA LEU A 166 2.06 -2.36 -9.39
C LEU A 166 3.44 -2.83 -8.95
N VAL A 167 4.49 -2.36 -9.63
CA VAL A 167 5.88 -2.79 -9.42
C VAL A 167 6.70 -1.61 -8.92
N ASP A 168 7.60 -1.84 -7.95
CA ASP A 168 8.50 -0.81 -7.44
C ASP A 168 9.36 -0.24 -8.59
N PRO A 169 9.26 1.06 -8.91
CA PRO A 169 10.08 1.67 -9.94
C PRO A 169 11.56 1.81 -9.56
N LEU A 170 11.88 1.90 -8.26
CA LEU A 170 13.23 2.26 -7.80
C LEU A 170 14.34 1.32 -8.26
N PRO A 171 14.15 0.00 -8.33
CA PRO A 171 15.18 -0.91 -8.85
C PRO A 171 15.70 -0.54 -10.23
N TYR A 172 14.85 0.05 -11.09
CA TYR A 172 15.23 0.48 -12.46
C TYR A 172 16.04 1.78 -12.47
N PHE A 173 16.00 2.56 -11.39
CA PHE A 173 16.68 3.85 -11.23
C PHE A 173 17.85 3.82 -10.25
N GLN A 174 18.27 2.66 -9.76
CA GLN A 174 19.36 2.52 -8.77
C GLN A 174 20.64 3.24 -9.16
N HIS A 175 20.96 3.30 -10.46
CA HIS A 175 22.15 3.96 -10.99
C HIS A 175 22.11 5.50 -10.89
N LEU A 176 20.93 6.07 -10.66
CA LEU A 176 20.72 7.52 -10.46
C LEU A 176 20.72 7.91 -8.98
N LEU A 177 20.65 6.94 -8.06
CA LEU A 177 20.53 7.16 -6.63
C LEU A 177 21.87 7.02 -5.93
N THR A 178 22.18 7.98 -5.07
CA THR A 178 23.23 7.86 -4.05
C THR A 178 22.54 7.69 -2.71
N ASP A 179 22.81 6.57 -2.04
CA ASP A 179 22.26 6.30 -0.72
C ASP A 179 23.20 5.39 0.08
N ASP A 180 23.69 5.94 1.21
CA ASP A 180 24.51 5.26 2.20
C ASP A 180 23.91 5.38 3.63
N MET A 181 22.63 5.78 3.71
CA MET A 181 21.92 6.00 4.95
C MET A 181 21.13 4.75 5.31
N SER A 182 21.43 4.13 6.47
CA SER A 182 20.63 3.02 6.96
C SER A 182 19.28 3.51 7.49
N PRO A 183 18.22 2.68 7.39
CA PRO A 183 16.91 2.94 7.99
C PRO A 183 16.99 3.37 9.47
N VAL A 184 16.02 4.16 9.91
CA VAL A 184 15.91 4.64 11.30
C VAL A 184 14.70 4.00 11.97
N VAL A 185 14.94 3.28 13.07
CA VAL A 185 13.87 2.69 13.90
C VAL A 185 13.50 3.67 15.00
N HIS A 186 12.22 4.06 15.04
CA HIS A 186 11.68 4.98 16.04
C HIS A 186 11.08 4.24 17.24
N GLY A 187 10.54 3.03 17.02
CA GLY A 187 9.96 2.25 18.08
C GLY A 187 9.46 0.87 17.67
N VAL A 188 9.23 0.06 18.65
CA VAL A 188 8.61 -1.27 18.55
C VAL A 188 7.32 -1.29 19.35
N LYS A 189 6.34 -2.05 18.90
CA LYS A 189 5.10 -2.34 19.61
C LYS A 189 4.90 -3.84 19.72
N LEU A 190 4.66 -4.33 20.92
CA LEU A 190 4.22 -5.70 21.16
C LEU A 190 2.72 -5.74 21.34
N TYR A 191 2.10 -6.84 20.94
CA TYR A 191 0.68 -7.15 21.06
C TYR A 191 0.49 -8.50 21.73
N ALA A 192 -0.37 -8.56 22.73
CA ALA A 192 -0.91 -9.82 23.21
C ALA A 192 -2.04 -10.25 22.27
N CYS A 193 -2.04 -11.50 21.84
CA CYS A 193 -3.16 -12.07 21.09
C CYS A 193 -4.42 -12.05 22.00
N PRO A 194 -5.55 -11.48 21.55
CA PRO A 194 -6.75 -11.37 22.37
C PRO A 194 -7.19 -12.72 22.94
N GLY A 195 -7.36 -12.79 24.27
CA GLY A 195 -7.72 -14.00 25.01
C GLY A 195 -6.67 -15.11 25.04
N ARG A 196 -5.46 -14.87 24.50
CA ARG A 196 -4.42 -15.92 24.40
C ARG A 196 -3.03 -15.46 24.83
N GLY A 197 -2.93 -14.29 25.44
CA GLY A 197 -1.66 -13.78 25.94
C GLY A 197 -1.82 -12.48 26.72
N TRP A 198 -0.74 -12.10 27.41
CA TRP A 198 -0.61 -10.82 28.11
C TRP A 198 0.80 -10.26 28.02
N ILE A 199 0.96 -8.96 28.23
CA ILE A 199 2.23 -8.23 28.20
C ILE A 199 2.33 -7.35 29.46
N ASP A 200 3.48 -7.32 30.11
CA ASP A 200 3.81 -6.57 31.34
C ASP A 200 2.80 -6.80 32.48
N THR A 201 1.94 -5.80 32.72
CA THR A 201 0.94 -5.83 33.80
C THR A 201 -0.44 -6.22 33.28
N GLY A 202 -0.51 -7.19 32.35
CA GLY A 202 -1.81 -7.64 31.76
C GLY A 202 -2.33 -6.78 30.63
N ARG A 203 -1.49 -5.97 29.97
CA ARG A 203 -1.86 -5.11 28.84
C ARG A 203 -2.06 -5.91 27.57
N SER A 204 -2.90 -5.41 26.69
CA SER A 204 -3.10 -5.95 25.33
C SER A 204 -1.99 -5.52 24.34
N SER A 205 -1.30 -4.41 24.61
CA SER A 205 -0.14 -3.97 23.82
C SER A 205 0.75 -3.00 24.58
N LYS A 206 2.02 -2.90 24.15
CA LYS A 206 3.02 -1.97 24.70
C LYS A 206 3.92 -1.44 23.60
N THR A 207 4.08 -0.11 23.54
CA THR A 207 5.11 0.57 22.72
C THR A 207 6.34 0.89 23.57
N PHE A 208 7.51 0.81 22.92
CA PHE A 208 8.78 1.23 23.51
C PHE A 208 9.80 1.59 22.42
N THR A 209 10.75 2.44 22.79
CA THR A 209 11.88 2.76 21.92
C THR A 209 12.96 1.69 22.04
N VAL A 210 13.61 1.40 20.91
CA VAL A 210 14.78 0.54 20.84
C VAL A 210 15.97 1.34 20.38
N THR A 211 17.14 1.05 20.92
CA THR A 211 18.41 1.56 20.44
C THR A 211 19.21 0.43 19.79
N ALA A 212 20.27 0.73 19.07
CA ALA A 212 21.12 -0.29 18.44
C ALA A 212 21.60 -1.36 19.45
N ASP A 213 21.68 -1.00 20.72
CA ASP A 213 22.20 -1.81 21.84
C ASP A 213 21.08 -2.35 22.75
N ALA A 214 19.97 -2.75 22.18
CA ALA A 214 18.72 -3.10 22.88
C ALA A 214 18.74 -4.39 23.72
N SER A 215 19.90 -4.97 24.03
CA SER A 215 20.04 -6.01 25.07
C SER A 215 19.53 -5.55 26.46
N ALA A 216 19.39 -4.22 26.66
CA ALA A 216 18.87 -3.64 27.90
C ALA A 216 17.35 -3.58 27.99
N ARG A 217 16.59 -3.87 26.90
CA ARG A 217 15.13 -3.78 26.95
C ARG A 217 14.51 -5.17 27.10
N VAL A 218 13.99 -5.44 28.28
CA VAL A 218 13.25 -6.66 28.59
C VAL A 218 11.77 -6.31 28.82
N VAL A 219 10.88 -7.05 28.14
CA VAL A 219 9.42 -6.94 28.29
C VAL A 219 8.89 -8.31 28.74
N ARG A 220 8.16 -8.36 29.84
CA ARG A 220 7.54 -9.59 30.32
C ARG A 220 6.28 -9.92 29.53
N ALA A 221 6.09 -11.18 29.19
CA ALA A 221 4.92 -11.65 28.48
C ALA A 221 4.68 -13.14 28.71
N TRP A 222 3.45 -13.59 28.45
CA TRP A 222 3.09 -15.00 28.41
C TRP A 222 1.99 -15.25 27.39
N GLY A 223 2.01 -16.44 26.78
CA GLY A 223 1.08 -16.84 25.74
C GLY A 223 1.45 -16.27 24.38
N ARG A 224 0.48 -16.06 23.50
CA ARG A 224 0.72 -15.67 22.10
C ARG A 224 0.92 -14.16 21.96
N VAL A 225 2.07 -13.75 21.41
CA VAL A 225 2.44 -12.34 21.20
C VAL A 225 2.84 -12.05 19.76
N GLY A 226 2.56 -10.84 19.30
CA GLY A 226 3.00 -10.34 18.01
C GLY A 226 3.82 -9.06 18.17
N ALA A 227 4.62 -8.72 17.17
CA ALA A 227 5.42 -7.50 17.15
C ALA A 227 5.13 -6.62 15.94
N ALA A 228 5.39 -5.32 16.08
CA ALA A 228 5.38 -4.37 14.97
C ALA A 228 6.51 -3.35 15.15
N VAL A 229 6.96 -2.76 14.05
CA VAL A 229 8.03 -1.75 14.05
C VAL A 229 7.54 -0.46 13.38
N TRP A 230 7.93 0.69 13.95
CA TRP A 230 7.81 2.00 13.35
C TRP A 230 9.20 2.48 12.95
N ALA A 231 9.40 2.68 11.67
CA ALA A 231 10.67 3.06 11.09
C ALA A 231 10.45 3.87 9.80
N ASP A 232 11.44 4.66 9.45
CA ASP A 232 11.54 5.38 8.17
C ASP A 232 12.88 5.03 7.53
N ASP A 233 12.90 4.99 6.20
CA ASP A 233 14.12 5.03 5.41
C ASP A 233 14.49 6.48 5.08
N LEU A 234 15.77 6.73 4.85
CA LEU A 234 16.33 8.05 4.53
C LEU A 234 17.22 7.90 3.29
N MET A 235 17.35 8.96 2.51
CA MET A 235 18.24 9.01 1.34
C MET A 235 19.11 10.26 1.35
N ASN A 236 20.30 10.16 0.79
CA ASN A 236 21.19 11.31 0.61
C ASN A 236 20.50 12.41 -0.21
N HIS A 237 20.87 13.65 0.06
CA HIS A 237 20.38 14.86 -0.63
C HIS A 237 18.88 15.16 -0.50
N THR A 238 18.15 14.48 0.39
CA THR A 238 16.77 14.78 0.70
C THR A 238 16.51 14.67 2.20
N GLN A 239 15.50 15.41 2.70
CA GLN A 239 15.04 15.32 4.08
C GLN A 239 13.73 14.52 4.19
N ASN A 240 13.29 13.94 3.08
CA ASN A 240 12.08 13.13 3.05
C ASN A 240 12.31 11.79 3.76
N LYS A 241 11.22 11.25 4.27
CA LYS A 241 11.15 9.93 4.88
C LYS A 241 10.50 8.99 3.86
N PHE A 242 11.02 7.79 3.77
CA PHE A 242 10.59 6.79 2.81
C PHE A 242 10.13 5.51 3.51
N GLY A 243 9.39 4.66 2.81
CA GLY A 243 9.02 3.33 3.26
C GLY A 243 10.23 2.39 3.34
N ILE A 244 10.19 1.44 4.27
CA ILE A 244 11.19 0.38 4.38
C ILE A 244 10.94 -0.68 3.31
N ARG A 245 11.94 -0.99 2.51
CA ARG A 245 11.80 -2.00 1.46
C ARG A 245 11.66 -3.41 2.00
N ARG A 246 12.54 -3.81 2.95
CA ARG A 246 12.47 -5.14 3.59
C ARG A 246 12.49 -5.03 5.10
N ILE A 247 11.53 -5.69 5.74
CA ILE A 247 11.47 -5.85 7.19
C ILE A 247 11.53 -7.34 7.50
N THR A 248 12.51 -7.79 8.26
CA THR A 248 12.63 -9.17 8.71
C THR A 248 12.56 -9.21 10.23
N LEU A 249 11.69 -10.06 10.79
CA LEU A 249 11.68 -10.37 12.22
C LEU A 249 12.18 -11.79 12.43
N LYS A 250 13.19 -11.93 13.28
CA LYS A 250 13.67 -13.22 13.79
C LYS A 250 13.41 -13.31 15.29
N VAL A 251 13.11 -14.51 15.75
CA VAL A 251 13.04 -14.84 17.17
C VAL A 251 13.96 -16.03 17.44
N ASP A 252 14.90 -15.87 18.37
CA ASP A 252 15.95 -16.84 18.66
C ASP A 252 16.72 -17.33 17.42
N GLY A 253 16.95 -16.39 16.47
CA GLY A 253 17.63 -16.65 15.20
C GLY A 253 16.74 -17.23 14.08
N ARG A 254 15.52 -17.72 14.38
CA ARG A 254 14.57 -18.22 13.38
C ARG A 254 13.74 -17.07 12.81
N GLN A 255 13.64 -16.97 11.49
CA GLN A 255 12.77 -16.00 10.83
C GLN A 255 11.30 -16.40 11.02
N VAL A 256 10.52 -15.50 11.60
CA VAL A 256 9.08 -15.68 11.82
C VAL A 256 8.22 -14.85 10.88
N PHE A 257 8.81 -13.74 10.37
CA PHE A 257 8.11 -12.83 9.45
C PHE A 257 9.10 -12.10 8.53
N GLN A 258 8.65 -11.81 7.31
CA GLN A 258 9.30 -10.88 6.38
C GLN A 258 8.26 -10.12 5.57
N SER A 259 8.50 -8.84 5.29
CA SER A 259 7.88 -8.10 4.20
C SER A 259 8.95 -7.69 3.19
N LEU A 260 8.65 -7.81 1.90
CA LEU A 260 9.48 -7.31 0.81
C LEU A 260 8.60 -6.49 -0.12
N MET A 261 8.67 -5.16 0.02
CA MET A 261 7.86 -4.22 -0.76
C MET A 261 8.49 -4.02 -2.14
N ASP A 262 8.14 -4.89 -3.08
CA ASP A 262 8.59 -4.86 -4.47
C ASP A 262 7.43 -4.85 -5.48
N GLU A 263 6.27 -5.40 -5.11
CA GLU A 263 5.06 -5.37 -5.92
C GLU A 263 3.80 -5.62 -5.07
N PHE A 264 2.64 -5.19 -5.56
CA PHE A 264 1.33 -5.56 -5.03
C PHE A 264 0.23 -5.34 -6.08
N MET A 265 -0.94 -5.97 -5.88
CA MET A 265 -2.08 -5.78 -6.78
C MET A 265 -2.88 -4.52 -6.41
N PRO A 266 -3.43 -3.79 -7.40
CA PRO A 266 -4.20 -2.57 -7.12
C PRO A 266 -5.38 -2.74 -6.15
N ASP A 267 -6.02 -3.91 -6.15
CA ASP A 267 -7.13 -4.23 -5.25
C ASP A 267 -6.68 -4.59 -3.82
N GLU A 268 -5.38 -4.82 -3.61
CA GLU A 268 -4.78 -5.02 -2.28
C GLU A 268 -4.54 -3.71 -1.52
N ASN A 269 -4.66 -2.55 -2.17
CA ASN A 269 -4.40 -1.24 -1.57
C ASN A 269 -5.06 -1.01 -0.19
N PRO A 270 -6.35 -1.35 0.03
CA PRO A 270 -6.99 -1.16 1.33
C PRO A 270 -6.39 -2.02 2.46
N LEU A 271 -5.65 -3.09 2.11
CA LEU A 271 -5.00 -3.98 3.08
C LEU A 271 -3.82 -3.31 3.82
N VAL A 272 -3.39 -2.12 3.41
CA VAL A 272 -2.44 -1.28 4.17
C VAL A 272 -2.92 -1.08 5.62
N ASN A 273 -4.22 -0.92 5.84
CA ASN A 273 -4.82 -0.75 7.17
C ASN A 273 -4.84 -2.04 8.00
N SER A 274 -4.62 -3.20 7.35
CA SER A 274 -4.41 -4.49 8.03
C SER A 274 -2.94 -4.75 8.32
N TRP A 275 -2.03 -4.39 7.43
CA TRP A 275 -0.60 -4.49 7.69
C TRP A 275 -0.13 -3.47 8.72
N GLY A 276 -0.52 -2.21 8.57
CA GLY A 276 -0.29 -1.17 9.58
C GLY A 276 -1.25 -1.28 10.78
N ASP A 277 -0.81 -0.80 11.95
CA ASP A 277 -1.69 -0.58 13.10
C ASP A 277 -2.53 0.69 12.86
N TYR A 278 -3.61 0.54 12.10
CA TYR A 278 -4.50 1.65 11.72
C TYR A 278 -5.09 2.41 12.92
N PRO A 279 -5.58 1.75 14.00
CA PRO A 279 -6.03 2.45 15.20
C PRO A 279 -4.94 3.31 15.85
N HIS A 280 -3.69 2.83 15.86
CA HIS A 280 -2.58 3.60 16.40
C HIS A 280 -2.25 4.80 15.50
N TYR A 281 -2.18 4.57 14.18
CA TYR A 281 -1.96 5.64 13.20
C TYR A 281 -3.01 6.75 13.28
N ARG A 282 -4.31 6.41 13.40
CA ARG A 282 -5.37 7.41 13.52
C ARG A 282 -5.16 8.34 14.71
N LYS A 283 -4.65 7.81 15.83
CA LYS A 283 -4.40 8.56 17.08
C LYS A 283 -3.10 9.36 17.07
N THR A 284 -2.04 8.81 16.47
CA THR A 284 -0.67 9.34 16.64
C THR A 284 0.00 9.80 15.35
N LYS A 285 -0.54 9.42 14.19
CA LYS A 285 0.05 9.58 12.86
C LYS A 285 1.35 8.76 12.64
N HIS A 286 1.63 7.78 13.49
CA HIS A 286 2.76 6.89 13.38
C HIS A 286 2.31 5.51 12.91
N TRP A 287 2.91 5.00 11.83
CA TRP A 287 2.66 3.67 11.32
C TRP A 287 3.53 2.64 12.03
N TYR A 288 2.94 1.78 12.83
CA TYR A 288 3.57 0.54 13.28
C TYR A 288 3.20 -0.57 12.29
N LEU A 289 4.18 -1.07 11.54
CA LEU A 289 4.00 -2.14 10.57
C LEU A 289 4.06 -3.49 11.30
N LYS A 290 2.96 -4.24 11.26
CA LYS A 290 2.84 -5.52 11.98
C LYS A 290 3.71 -6.58 11.33
N SER A 291 4.42 -7.34 12.15
CA SER A 291 5.21 -8.50 11.76
C SER A 291 4.47 -9.81 12.08
N PHE A 292 3.15 -9.75 12.00
CA PHE A 292 2.22 -10.87 12.00
C PHE A 292 1.06 -10.54 11.06
N VAL A 293 0.46 -11.59 10.49
CA VAL A 293 -0.50 -11.45 9.39
C VAL A 293 -1.90 -11.79 9.87
N ASP A 294 -2.84 -10.86 9.73
CA ASP A 294 -4.26 -11.09 10.02
C ASP A 294 -4.82 -12.19 9.07
N PRO A 295 -5.78 -13.04 9.50
CA PRO A 295 -6.25 -14.19 8.71
C PRO A 295 -6.74 -13.85 7.30
N GLY A 296 -7.39 -12.72 7.12
CA GLY A 296 -7.92 -12.24 5.84
C GLY A 296 -6.99 -11.27 5.09
N ASN A 297 -5.75 -11.07 5.55
CA ASN A 297 -4.77 -10.26 4.84
C ASN A 297 -4.06 -11.13 3.78
N THR A 298 -4.17 -10.71 2.52
CA THR A 298 -3.67 -11.44 1.33
C THR A 298 -2.52 -10.73 0.62
N LEU A 299 -1.92 -9.69 1.24
CA LEU A 299 -0.79 -8.96 0.65
C LEU A 299 0.32 -9.92 0.22
N CYS A 300 0.63 -9.91 -1.08
CA CYS A 300 1.55 -10.87 -1.71
C CYS A 300 3.01 -10.70 -1.25
N PHE A 301 3.39 -9.50 -0.81
CA PHE A 301 4.74 -9.18 -0.33
C PHE A 301 4.99 -9.55 1.14
N LEU A 302 4.00 -10.12 1.85
CA LEU A 302 4.15 -10.61 3.22
C LEU A 302 4.44 -12.11 3.23
N SER A 303 5.46 -12.51 3.97
CA SER A 303 5.81 -13.90 4.25
C SER A 303 5.91 -14.11 5.75
N ALA A 304 5.29 -15.17 6.25
CA ALA A 304 5.30 -15.53 7.67
C ALA A 304 5.39 -17.04 7.84
N ASP A 305 5.82 -17.47 9.03
CA ASP A 305 5.84 -18.87 9.40
C ASP A 305 4.42 -19.45 9.56
N GLU A 306 4.33 -20.72 9.97
CA GLU A 306 3.07 -21.44 10.21
C GLU A 306 2.18 -20.77 11.27
N ASN A 307 2.77 -20.00 12.18
CA ASN A 307 2.06 -19.20 13.19
C ASN A 307 1.66 -17.80 12.69
N ARG A 308 1.88 -17.53 11.39
CA ARG A 308 1.58 -16.23 10.76
C ARG A 308 2.32 -15.05 11.43
N GLY A 309 3.55 -15.27 11.92
CA GLY A 309 4.36 -14.27 12.59
C GLY A 309 4.01 -14.02 14.07
N TRP A 310 3.04 -14.76 14.61
CA TRP A 310 2.80 -14.79 16.05
C TRP A 310 3.79 -15.70 16.73
N VAL A 311 4.25 -15.33 17.94
CA VAL A 311 5.22 -16.05 18.75
C VAL A 311 4.51 -16.58 20.00
N ASP A 312 4.60 -17.88 20.23
CA ASP A 312 4.11 -18.49 21.46
C ASP A 312 5.22 -18.42 22.53
N VAL A 313 5.01 -17.58 23.57
CA VAL A 313 5.88 -17.41 24.75
C VAL A 313 5.30 -18.29 25.84
N ASP A 314 5.71 -19.57 25.87
CA ASP A 314 5.13 -20.63 26.65
C ASP A 314 6.17 -21.32 27.60
N GLU A 315 7.41 -20.80 27.60
CA GLU A 315 8.49 -21.21 28.50
C GLU A 315 9.00 -20.04 29.35
N GLU A 316 9.39 -20.28 30.59
CA GLU A 316 9.98 -19.29 31.49
C GLU A 316 11.46 -19.07 31.15
N ARG A 317 11.70 -18.40 29.99
CA ARG A 317 13.02 -18.05 29.49
C ARG A 317 12.99 -16.72 28.75
N ASP A 318 14.15 -16.26 28.37
CA ASP A 318 14.30 -15.10 27.50
C ASP A 318 14.17 -15.53 26.02
N TYR A 319 13.37 -14.78 25.23
CA TYR A 319 13.21 -14.89 23.80
C TYR A 319 13.85 -13.67 23.16
N LEU A 320 14.83 -13.86 22.29
CA LEU A 320 15.53 -12.77 21.61
C LEU A 320 14.79 -12.40 20.31
N PHE A 321 14.21 -11.22 20.27
CA PHE A 321 13.61 -10.65 19.08
C PHE A 321 14.62 -9.76 18.36
N GLU A 322 14.81 -10.00 17.06
CA GLU A 322 15.71 -9.25 16.20
C GLU A 322 14.96 -8.75 14.96
N TYR A 323 14.90 -7.43 14.78
CA TYR A 323 14.50 -6.80 13.54
C TYR A 323 15.73 -6.47 12.68
N ALA A 324 15.67 -6.81 11.38
CA ALA A 324 16.55 -6.28 10.35
C ALA A 324 15.70 -5.53 9.32
N LEU A 325 16.01 -4.24 9.11
CA LEU A 325 15.36 -3.35 8.17
C LEU A 325 16.36 -2.99 7.10
N GLU A 326 15.99 -3.20 5.84
CA GLU A 326 16.87 -3.02 4.68
C GLU A 326 16.21 -2.10 3.66
N ASP A 327 16.99 -1.16 3.13
CA ASP A 327 16.62 -0.29 2.02
C ASP A 327 16.93 -0.92 0.65
N LEU A 328 16.76 -0.16 -0.44
CA LEU A 328 17.04 -0.61 -1.80
C LEU A 328 18.53 -0.81 -2.07
N LYS A 329 19.41 -0.04 -1.42
CA LYS A 329 20.87 -0.06 -1.66
C LYS A 329 21.58 -1.13 -0.82
N GLY A 330 20.83 -1.82 0.06
CA GLY A 330 21.37 -2.85 0.95
C GLY A 330 21.91 -2.28 2.27
N ASN A 331 21.61 -1.00 2.61
CA ASN A 331 21.92 -0.50 3.93
C ASN A 331 20.95 -1.12 4.95
N VAL A 332 21.50 -1.66 6.03
CA VAL A 332 20.74 -2.44 7.02
C VAL A 332 20.78 -1.79 8.39
N ARG A 333 19.61 -1.69 9.03
CA ARG A 333 19.48 -1.39 10.46
C ARG A 333 19.01 -2.64 11.20
N VAL A 334 19.80 -3.07 12.19
CA VAL A 334 19.40 -4.14 13.09
C VAL A 334 19.05 -3.55 14.46
N CYS A 335 17.95 -4.01 15.05
CA CYS A 335 17.62 -3.71 16.44
C CYS A 335 17.12 -4.98 17.15
N ARG A 336 17.36 -5.08 18.46
CA ARG A 336 17.06 -6.24 19.28
C ARG A 336 16.35 -5.85 20.56
N PHE A 337 15.54 -6.75 21.09
CA PHE A 337 14.96 -6.65 22.42
C PHE A 337 14.62 -8.05 22.93
N THR A 338 14.44 -8.16 24.23
CA THR A 338 14.14 -9.43 24.89
C THR A 338 12.68 -9.45 25.34
N VAL A 339 11.99 -10.55 25.04
CA VAL A 339 10.71 -10.90 25.67
C VAL A 339 10.99 -12.00 26.67
N ARG A 340 10.74 -11.71 27.95
CA ARG A 340 10.88 -12.70 29.02
C ARG A 340 9.57 -13.42 29.25
N GLY A 341 9.57 -14.73 29.03
CA GLY A 341 8.48 -15.60 29.42
C GLY A 341 8.34 -15.64 30.93
N GLU A 342 7.17 -15.26 31.42
CA GLU A 342 6.84 -15.29 32.86
C GLU A 342 5.42 -15.84 32.97
N ARG A 343 5.28 -17.06 33.50
CA ARG A 343 3.97 -17.71 33.62
C ARG A 343 3.14 -17.02 34.68
N ASP A 344 1.93 -16.59 34.27
CA ASP A 344 0.92 -16.03 35.16
C ASP A 344 -0.46 -16.44 34.67
N ASP A 345 -0.98 -17.52 35.19
CA ASP A 345 -2.26 -18.12 34.81
C ASP A 345 -3.44 -17.20 35.18
N ALA A 346 -3.33 -16.37 36.23
CA ALA A 346 -4.35 -15.43 36.61
C ALA A 346 -4.49 -14.31 35.55
N ARG A 347 -3.38 -13.76 35.07
CA ARG A 347 -3.41 -12.75 33.99
C ARG A 347 -3.89 -13.32 32.67
N LEU A 348 -3.60 -14.60 32.40
CA LEU A 348 -4.12 -15.25 31.21
C LEU A 348 -5.64 -15.39 31.29
N ALA A 349 -6.17 -15.82 32.43
CA ALA A 349 -7.60 -15.91 32.68
C ALA A 349 -8.31 -14.54 32.57
N GLU A 350 -7.69 -13.47 33.11
CA GLU A 350 -8.18 -12.09 32.94
C GLU A 350 -8.20 -11.65 31.45
N ALA A 351 -7.22 -12.07 30.65
CA ALA A 351 -7.18 -11.76 29.24
C ALA A 351 -8.29 -12.50 28.48
N GLU A 352 -8.57 -13.76 28.82
CA GLU A 352 -9.66 -14.57 28.29
C GLU A 352 -11.03 -13.96 28.61
N GLU A 353 -11.26 -13.61 29.90
CA GLU A 353 -12.50 -12.96 30.35
C GLU A 353 -12.74 -11.63 29.63
N ARG A 354 -11.70 -10.80 29.50
CA ARG A 354 -11.76 -9.53 28.77
C ARG A 354 -12.16 -9.72 27.32
N GLU A 355 -11.62 -10.75 26.65
CA GLU A 355 -11.98 -11.05 25.27
C GLU A 355 -13.42 -11.58 25.17
N GLN A 356 -13.88 -12.39 26.11
CA GLN A 356 -15.29 -12.83 26.16
C GLN A 356 -16.24 -11.66 26.34
N LEU A 357 -15.95 -10.73 27.25
CA LEU A 357 -16.71 -9.51 27.45
C LEU A 357 -16.71 -8.62 26.20
N ARG A 358 -15.55 -8.51 25.52
CA ARG A 358 -15.46 -7.80 24.25
C ARG A 358 -16.39 -8.41 23.20
N LYS A 359 -16.35 -9.73 23.03
CA LYS A 359 -17.22 -10.45 22.08
C LYS A 359 -18.71 -10.27 22.39
N ALA A 360 -19.08 -10.22 23.66
CA ALA A 360 -20.46 -10.01 24.09
C ALA A 360 -20.92 -8.54 23.95
N SER A 361 -20.02 -7.56 23.74
CA SER A 361 -20.34 -6.12 23.73
C SER A 361 -20.99 -5.62 22.44
N GLY A 362 -21.23 -6.47 21.43
CA GLY A 362 -21.80 -6.09 20.15
C GLY A 362 -22.12 -7.27 19.25
N ALA A 363 -22.24 -7.01 17.95
CA ALA A 363 -22.40 -8.06 16.94
C ALA A 363 -21.02 -8.62 16.59
N TRP A 364 -20.82 -9.92 16.82
CA TRP A 364 -19.62 -10.64 16.39
C TRP A 364 -19.61 -10.81 14.89
N LEU A 365 -18.58 -10.33 14.21
CA LEU A 365 -18.38 -10.41 12.76
C LEU A 365 -17.20 -11.34 12.44
N GLU A 366 -17.44 -12.34 11.60
CA GLU A 366 -16.42 -13.25 11.08
C GLU A 366 -15.88 -12.73 9.75
N HIS A 367 -14.57 -12.53 9.62
CA HIS A 367 -13.95 -11.94 8.43
C HIS A 367 -14.22 -12.70 7.12
N GLY A 368 -14.31 -14.02 7.17
CA GLY A 368 -14.50 -14.90 5.99
C GLY A 368 -15.95 -15.08 5.52
N ARG A 369 -16.94 -14.49 6.21
CA ARG A 369 -18.37 -14.69 5.93
C ARG A 369 -19.11 -13.39 5.62
N PRO A 370 -20.10 -13.41 4.70
CA PRO A 370 -21.02 -12.30 4.57
C PRO A 370 -21.95 -12.25 5.78
N GLN A 371 -22.27 -11.06 6.26
CA GLN A 371 -23.08 -10.88 7.47
C GLN A 371 -24.05 -9.73 7.34
N VAL A 372 -25.16 -9.82 8.07
CA VAL A 372 -26.19 -8.79 8.14
C VAL A 372 -26.41 -8.42 9.60
N VAL A 373 -26.25 -7.14 9.90
CA VAL A 373 -26.55 -6.57 11.22
C VAL A 373 -27.81 -5.73 11.12
N GLN A 374 -28.86 -6.13 11.86
CA GLN A 374 -30.15 -5.44 11.87
C GLN A 374 -30.38 -4.72 13.19
N ARG A 375 -30.96 -3.52 13.11
CA ARG A 375 -31.47 -2.73 14.21
C ARG A 375 -32.80 -2.09 13.75
N PRO A 376 -33.67 -1.65 14.66
CA PRO A 376 -34.91 -0.97 14.26
C PRO A 376 -34.64 0.15 13.25
N GLY A 377 -35.17 0.02 12.03
CA GLY A 377 -34.98 0.98 10.93
C GLY A 377 -33.60 0.98 10.24
N MET A 378 -32.73 0.00 10.52
CA MET A 378 -31.42 -0.09 9.91
C MET A 378 -31.06 -1.55 9.56
N GLU A 379 -30.50 -1.75 8.37
CA GLU A 379 -29.84 -2.98 7.98
C GLU A 379 -28.45 -2.67 7.40
N LEU A 380 -27.41 -3.28 7.95
CA LEU A 380 -26.03 -3.19 7.47
C LEU A 380 -25.60 -4.54 6.92
N ARG A 381 -25.29 -4.59 5.62
CA ARG A 381 -24.75 -5.78 4.93
C ARG A 381 -23.27 -5.66 4.75
N ILE A 382 -22.52 -6.60 5.29
CA ILE A 382 -21.06 -6.67 5.24
C ILE A 382 -20.68 -7.89 4.40
N PRO A 383 -20.02 -7.72 3.23
CA PRO A 383 -19.63 -8.85 2.40
C PRO A 383 -18.48 -9.65 3.02
N ALA A 384 -18.34 -10.92 2.62
CA ALA A 384 -17.20 -11.74 2.99
C ALA A 384 -15.87 -11.06 2.60
N GLY A 385 -14.88 -11.11 3.49
CA GLY A 385 -13.58 -10.48 3.30
C GLY A 385 -13.60 -8.94 3.33
N ALA A 386 -14.64 -8.32 3.87
CA ALA A 386 -14.63 -6.88 4.18
C ALA A 386 -13.79 -6.56 5.42
N LEU A 387 -13.57 -7.54 6.26
CA LEU A 387 -12.68 -7.50 7.43
C LEU A 387 -11.49 -8.43 7.20
N THR A 388 -10.33 -8.09 7.73
CA THR A 388 -9.13 -8.94 7.65
C THR A 388 -8.98 -9.88 8.85
N LYS A 389 -9.75 -9.66 9.89
CA LYS A 389 -9.87 -10.50 11.10
C LYS A 389 -11.28 -10.40 11.66
N ASP A 390 -11.60 -11.33 12.55
CA ASP A 390 -12.87 -11.29 13.30
C ASP A 390 -12.91 -10.05 14.21
N GLU A 391 -14.09 -9.42 14.28
CA GLU A 391 -14.24 -8.18 15.05
C GLU A 391 -15.64 -8.05 15.65
N VAL A 392 -15.77 -7.17 16.64
CA VAL A 392 -17.06 -6.84 17.25
C VAL A 392 -17.55 -5.51 16.72
N LEU A 393 -18.71 -5.50 16.09
CA LEU A 393 -19.37 -4.27 15.66
C LEU A 393 -20.34 -3.78 16.74
N ARG A 394 -20.10 -2.62 17.30
CA ARG A 394 -21.03 -1.93 18.19
C ARG A 394 -21.94 -1.01 17.38
N VAL A 395 -23.23 -1.09 17.61
CA VAL A 395 -24.23 -0.25 16.95
C VAL A 395 -25.08 0.42 18.01
N GLY A 396 -24.94 1.73 18.17
CA GLY A 396 -25.83 2.58 18.95
C GLY A 396 -27.02 3.02 18.10
N VAL A 397 -28.19 3.08 18.72
CA VAL A 397 -29.42 3.63 18.11
C VAL A 397 -30.00 4.66 19.05
N GLU A 398 -30.16 5.88 18.59
CA GLU A 398 -30.73 7.00 19.32
C GLU A 398 -31.96 7.50 18.56
N ALA A 399 -33.11 7.55 19.24
CA ALA A 399 -34.33 8.11 18.67
C ALA A 399 -34.19 9.62 18.54
N LYS A 400 -34.48 10.19 17.35
CA LYS A 400 -34.53 11.64 17.12
C LYS A 400 -36.00 12.05 16.92
N GLU A 401 -36.56 12.86 17.83
CA GLU A 401 -37.96 13.25 17.78
C GLU A 401 -38.33 13.97 16.48
N ASP A 402 -37.46 14.88 16.01
CA ASP A 402 -37.67 15.69 14.82
C ASP A 402 -37.02 15.07 13.54
N GLY A 403 -36.50 13.84 13.63
CA GLY A 403 -35.78 13.19 12.52
C GLY A 403 -36.68 12.27 11.70
N ILE A 404 -36.42 12.24 10.38
CA ILE A 404 -37.06 11.26 9.48
C ILE A 404 -36.59 9.81 9.75
N SER A 405 -35.45 9.64 10.43
CA SER A 405 -34.90 8.33 10.88
C SER A 405 -34.30 8.44 12.28
N ASN A 406 -33.98 7.33 12.90
CA ASN A 406 -33.11 7.30 14.07
C ASN A 406 -31.70 7.75 13.73
N LEU A 407 -30.93 8.19 14.73
CA LEU A 407 -29.47 8.32 14.62
C LEU A 407 -28.82 6.95 14.90
N TYR A 408 -27.96 6.50 14.00
CA TYR A 408 -27.20 5.27 14.17
C TYR A 408 -25.71 5.59 14.31
N VAL A 409 -25.10 5.08 15.38
CA VAL A 409 -23.66 5.17 15.61
C VAL A 409 -23.07 3.80 15.31
N LEU A 410 -22.33 3.71 14.18
CA LEU A 410 -21.74 2.47 13.72
C LEU A 410 -20.29 2.39 14.19
N HIS A 411 -20.03 1.64 15.27
CA HIS A 411 -18.72 1.37 15.83
C HIS A 411 -17.95 2.68 16.14
N ASP A 412 -16.67 2.71 15.71
CA ASP A 412 -15.81 3.89 15.73
C ASP A 412 -15.02 4.00 14.41
N GLU A 413 -14.27 5.08 14.25
CA GLU A 413 -13.48 5.35 13.05
C GLU A 413 -12.20 4.51 12.92
N PHE A 414 -11.93 3.60 13.86
CA PHE A 414 -10.71 2.79 13.94
C PHE A 414 -10.85 1.39 13.36
N LEU A 415 -12.06 1.01 12.92
CA LEU A 415 -12.32 -0.27 12.25
C LEU A 415 -12.34 -0.10 10.72
N PRO A 416 -11.23 -0.38 10.01
CA PRO A 416 -11.20 -0.23 8.57
C PRO A 416 -11.93 -1.39 7.89
N LEU A 417 -12.69 -1.07 6.84
CA LEU A 417 -13.23 -2.06 5.92
C LEU A 417 -12.40 -2.07 4.64
N VAL A 418 -11.99 -3.24 4.18
CA VAL A 418 -11.24 -3.41 2.91
C VAL A 418 -12.18 -3.58 1.70
N LYS A 419 -13.46 -3.82 1.94
CA LYS A 419 -14.53 -3.83 0.92
C LYS A 419 -15.71 -2.97 1.40
N ARG A 420 -16.46 -2.45 0.46
CA ARG A 420 -17.65 -1.63 0.75
C ARG A 420 -18.74 -2.47 1.39
N ALA A 421 -19.30 -1.99 2.51
CA ALA A 421 -20.54 -2.46 3.08
C ALA A 421 -21.74 -1.66 2.53
N THR A 422 -22.95 -2.23 2.62
CA THR A 422 -24.18 -1.55 2.23
C THR A 422 -25.00 -1.25 3.47
N LEU A 423 -25.31 0.03 3.69
CA LEU A 423 -26.18 0.50 4.75
C LEU A 423 -27.54 0.88 4.17
N MET A 424 -28.60 0.28 4.69
CA MET A 424 -29.99 0.62 4.36
C MET A 424 -30.65 1.22 5.59
N LEU A 425 -31.27 2.39 5.42
CA LEU A 425 -32.02 3.09 6.47
C LEU A 425 -33.49 3.22 6.07
N ALA A 426 -34.39 2.82 6.95
CA ALA A 426 -35.83 2.99 6.76
C ALA A 426 -36.28 4.30 7.44
N PRO A 427 -37.03 5.16 6.77
CA PRO A 427 -37.63 6.33 7.39
C PRO A 427 -38.70 5.91 8.39
N ARG A 428 -38.87 6.69 9.48
CA ARG A 428 -39.92 6.47 10.52
C ARG A 428 -41.32 6.79 10.00
N THR A 429 -41.40 7.75 9.09
CA THR A 429 -42.63 8.15 8.43
C THR A 429 -42.48 7.96 6.91
N PRO A 430 -43.56 7.56 6.22
CA PRO A 430 -43.51 7.46 4.77
C PRO A 430 -43.08 8.79 4.17
N VAL A 431 -42.00 8.78 3.40
CA VAL A 431 -41.56 9.94 2.62
C VAL A 431 -42.39 9.97 1.33
N SER A 432 -43.23 10.98 1.14
CA SER A 432 -43.88 11.18 -0.16
C SER A 432 -42.80 11.41 -1.21
N ARG A 433 -42.87 10.66 -2.31
CA ARG A 433 -41.99 10.93 -3.48
C ARG A 433 -42.30 12.34 -3.98
N PRO A 434 -41.26 13.15 -4.30
CA PRO A 434 -41.47 14.44 -4.92
C PRO A 434 -42.15 14.31 -6.27
#